data_c117f4bbac4aa52ebe93ed77985a3062
#
_entry.id   c117f4bbac4aa52ebe93ed77985a3062
#
_cell.length_a   1.000
_cell.length_b   1.000
_cell.length_c   1.000
_cell.angle_alpha   90.00
_cell.angle_beta   90.00
_cell.angle_gamma   90.00
#
_symmetry.space_group_name_H-M   'P 1'
#
loop_
_entity.id
_entity.type
_entity.pdbx_description
1 polymer ?
#
loop_
_entity_poly.entity_id
_entity_poly.type
_entity_poly.pdbx_seq_one_letter_code
_entity_poly.pdbx_strand_id
1 'polypeptide(L)'
;MGDEKIVALNNINLNIGKKEFICLIGTSGSGKSTLLNMMAGLEKPTKGEIIISNLHLEKMNEKQLTKFRQLNIGFVFQSYNLIPTLTALENVSLVLTFKGVPKSQRDKIAIKMLKNVGLGNRIGHKPSEMSGGQQQRVSIARAFVSNPRIVFADEPTGNLDTKTSMEVMEIITGMAKEFNQTLIIVTHDPEISKYAHRIVHLRDGNIELIESNNIAEEAVK
;
A
#
# COMPACT_ATOMS: atom_id res chain seq x y z
N MET A 1 -16.05 -4.39 34.33
CA MET A 1 -14.90 -3.89 33.56
C MET A 1 -15.37 -2.66 32.83
N GLY A 2 -14.85 -1.49 33.19
CA GLY A 2 -15.31 -0.21 32.63
C GLY A 2 -14.94 -0.09 31.17
N ASP A 3 -15.82 0.50 30.36
CA ASP A 3 -15.59 0.89 28.97
C ASP A 3 -14.50 1.98 28.89
N GLU A 4 -13.24 1.58 28.94
CA GLU A 4 -12.13 2.49 28.73
C GLU A 4 -12.10 2.86 27.24
N LYS A 5 -12.43 4.11 26.92
CA LYS A 5 -12.40 4.60 25.54
C LYS A 5 -10.95 4.78 25.10
N ILE A 6 -10.50 3.89 24.22
CA ILE A 6 -9.17 4.02 23.59
C ILE A 6 -9.29 5.00 22.41
N VAL A 7 -8.54 6.10 22.47
CA VAL A 7 -8.41 7.05 21.36
C VAL A 7 -7.25 6.61 20.48
N ALA A 8 -7.54 5.94 19.39
CA ALA A 8 -6.51 5.42 18.47
C ALA A 8 -5.84 6.53 17.63
N LEU A 9 -6.61 7.57 17.26
CA LEU A 9 -6.12 8.75 16.53
C LEU A 9 -6.79 9.99 17.12
N ASN A 10 -5.99 11.02 17.33
CA ASN A 10 -6.44 12.26 17.94
C ASN A 10 -6.08 13.47 17.08
N ASN A 11 -7.11 14.08 16.49
CA ASN A 11 -7.00 15.34 15.74
C ASN A 11 -5.93 15.35 14.63
N ILE A 12 -5.92 14.30 13.81
CA ILE A 12 -4.98 14.16 12.68
C ILE A 12 -5.38 15.15 11.57
N ASN A 13 -4.44 16.03 11.21
CA ASN A 13 -4.56 16.93 10.06
C ASN A 13 -3.40 16.66 9.11
N LEU A 14 -3.66 16.01 7.95
CA LEU A 14 -2.65 15.61 6.99
C LEU A 14 -3.15 15.81 5.55
N ASN A 15 -2.42 16.59 4.78
CA ASN A 15 -2.63 16.72 3.35
C ASN A 15 -1.56 15.94 2.59
N ILE A 16 -1.97 15.16 1.60
CA ILE A 16 -1.07 14.35 0.76
C ILE A 16 -1.27 14.76 -0.70
N GLY A 17 -0.18 15.11 -1.35
CA GLY A 17 -0.17 15.50 -2.77
C GLY A 17 -0.37 14.32 -3.71
N LYS A 18 -0.78 14.60 -4.94
CA LYS A 18 -0.79 13.58 -6.01
C LYS A 18 0.64 13.17 -6.36
N LYS A 19 0.87 11.89 -6.60
CA LYS A 19 2.18 11.32 -6.93
C LYS A 19 3.22 11.50 -5.83
N GLU A 20 2.77 11.87 -4.65
CA GLU A 20 3.64 12.00 -3.48
C GLU A 20 3.93 10.61 -2.91
N PHE A 21 5.17 10.42 -2.47
CA PHE A 21 5.55 9.31 -1.63
C PHE A 21 5.68 9.82 -0.19
N ILE A 22 4.86 9.29 0.73
CA ILE A 22 4.86 9.62 2.15
C ILE A 22 5.11 8.37 2.99
N CYS A 23 5.90 8.54 4.05
CA CYS A 23 6.18 7.48 5.01
C CYS A 23 5.58 7.85 6.37
N LEU A 24 4.79 6.96 6.95
CA LEU A 24 4.27 7.08 8.32
C LEU A 24 5.15 6.23 9.23
N ILE A 25 5.85 6.85 10.16
CA ILE A 25 6.71 6.16 11.12
C ILE A 25 6.25 6.42 12.57
N GLY A 26 6.60 5.52 13.45
CA GLY A 26 6.29 5.61 14.87
C GLY A 26 6.37 4.24 15.55
N THR A 27 6.31 4.23 16.86
CA THR A 27 6.35 3.00 17.67
C THR A 27 5.10 2.12 17.44
N SER A 28 5.17 0.86 17.86
CA SER A 28 3.98 0.00 17.88
C SER A 28 2.88 0.65 18.73
N GLY A 29 1.64 0.59 18.27
CA GLY A 29 0.49 1.22 18.97
C GLY A 29 0.32 2.72 18.71
N SER A 30 1.20 3.39 17.96
CA SER A 30 1.09 4.84 17.70
C SER A 30 -0.07 5.26 16.78
N GLY A 31 -0.86 4.31 16.24
CA GLY A 31 -2.02 4.59 15.38
C GLY A 31 -1.75 4.51 13.86
N LYS A 32 -0.54 4.13 13.42
CA LYS A 32 -0.17 4.09 11.98
C LYS A 32 -1.10 3.25 11.13
N SER A 33 -1.30 1.99 11.50
CA SER A 33 -2.17 1.07 10.73
C SER A 33 -3.64 1.50 10.80
N THR A 34 -4.09 2.09 11.92
CA THR A 34 -5.43 2.69 12.03
C THR A 34 -5.59 3.85 11.05
N LEU A 35 -4.61 4.77 10.99
CA LEU A 35 -4.63 5.89 10.05
C LEU A 35 -4.62 5.39 8.60
N LEU A 36 -3.79 4.41 8.29
CA LEU A 36 -3.72 3.79 6.96
C LEU A 36 -5.06 3.13 6.59
N ASN A 37 -5.69 2.36 7.50
CA ASN A 37 -6.98 1.74 7.28
C ASN A 37 -8.09 2.77 7.01
N MET A 38 -8.10 3.86 7.76
CA MET A 38 -9.06 4.95 7.55
C MET A 38 -8.85 5.63 6.19
N MET A 39 -7.60 5.96 5.83
CA MET A 39 -7.29 6.54 4.50
C MET A 39 -7.64 5.58 3.36
N ALA A 40 -7.48 4.27 3.56
CA ALA A 40 -7.86 3.26 2.59
C ALA A 40 -9.39 3.01 2.52
N GLY A 41 -10.17 3.62 3.40
CA GLY A 41 -11.62 3.40 3.50
C GLY A 41 -11.98 2.00 3.99
N LEU A 42 -11.11 1.36 4.79
CA LEU A 42 -11.38 0.09 5.48
C LEU A 42 -12.09 0.34 6.81
N GLU A 43 -11.81 1.47 7.44
CA GLU A 43 -12.43 1.92 8.68
C GLU A 43 -12.93 3.36 8.52
N LYS A 44 -14.01 3.70 9.21
CA LYS A 44 -14.53 5.07 9.24
C LYS A 44 -14.02 5.81 10.46
N PRO A 45 -13.72 7.11 10.34
CA PRO A 45 -13.39 7.93 11.51
C PRO A 45 -14.63 8.10 12.40
N THR A 46 -14.43 8.12 13.71
CA THR A 46 -15.49 8.45 14.67
C THR A 46 -15.91 9.91 14.53
N LYS A 47 -14.97 10.80 14.21
CA LYS A 47 -15.19 12.24 13.93
C LYS A 47 -14.16 12.68 12.89
N GLY A 48 -14.49 13.78 12.19
CA GLY A 48 -13.62 14.34 11.14
C GLY A 48 -13.97 13.83 9.74
N GLU A 49 -13.12 14.16 8.78
CA GLU A 49 -13.36 13.94 7.37
C GLU A 49 -12.16 13.28 6.70
N ILE A 50 -12.40 12.41 5.73
CA ILE A 50 -11.37 11.85 4.86
C ILE A 50 -11.77 12.13 3.42
N ILE A 51 -11.03 13.03 2.78
CA ILE A 51 -11.34 13.49 1.43
C ILE A 51 -10.25 13.01 0.47
N ILE A 52 -10.63 12.17 -0.51
CA ILE A 52 -9.73 11.70 -1.57
C ILE A 52 -10.32 12.06 -2.92
N SER A 53 -9.62 12.89 -3.70
CA SER A 53 -10.09 13.36 -5.03
C SER A 53 -11.51 13.92 -4.99
N ASN A 54 -11.81 14.76 -4.00
CA ASN A 54 -13.13 15.37 -3.73
C ASN A 54 -14.22 14.38 -3.29
N LEU A 55 -13.86 13.15 -2.95
CA LEU A 55 -14.78 12.14 -2.43
C LEU A 55 -14.66 12.08 -0.91
N HIS A 56 -15.75 12.26 -0.21
CA HIS A 56 -15.86 12.18 1.25
C HIS A 56 -16.10 10.74 1.69
N LEU A 57 -15.04 10.04 2.12
CA LEU A 57 -15.12 8.61 2.47
C LEU A 57 -16.00 8.36 3.68
N GLU A 58 -16.00 9.25 4.68
CA GLU A 58 -16.82 9.14 5.88
C GLU A 58 -18.33 9.14 5.58
N LYS A 59 -18.74 9.76 4.45
CA LYS A 59 -20.15 9.82 4.00
C LYS A 59 -20.57 8.62 3.17
N MET A 60 -19.62 7.78 2.71
CA MET A 60 -19.91 6.63 1.86
C MET A 60 -20.48 5.47 2.67
N ASN A 61 -21.41 4.72 2.08
CA ASN A 61 -21.84 3.42 2.59
C ASN A 61 -20.84 2.31 2.18
N GLU A 62 -20.98 1.10 2.75
CA GLU A 62 -20.06 -0.01 2.49
C GLU A 62 -19.95 -0.40 1.00
N LYS A 63 -21.05 -0.36 0.27
CA LYS A 63 -21.06 -0.63 -1.18
C LYS A 63 -20.23 0.41 -1.95
N GLN A 64 -20.35 1.67 -1.58
CA GLN A 64 -19.59 2.77 -2.18
C GLN A 64 -18.11 2.69 -1.82
N LEU A 65 -17.77 2.40 -0.53
CA LEU A 65 -16.39 2.19 -0.08
C LEU A 65 -15.74 1.00 -0.78
N THR A 66 -16.46 -0.11 -0.94
CA THR A 66 -15.96 -1.27 -1.68
C THR A 66 -15.63 -0.92 -3.13
N LYS A 67 -16.54 -0.19 -3.81
CA LYS A 67 -16.29 0.27 -5.18
C LYS A 67 -15.13 1.28 -5.26
N PHE A 68 -15.04 2.19 -4.27
CA PHE A 68 -13.94 3.13 -4.17
C PHE A 68 -12.59 2.41 -4.05
N ARG A 69 -12.46 1.45 -3.11
CA ARG A 69 -11.25 0.64 -2.93
C ARG A 69 -10.88 -0.10 -4.20
N GLN A 70 -11.84 -0.79 -4.81
CA GLN A 70 -11.64 -1.55 -6.04
C GLN A 70 -11.07 -0.71 -7.20
N LEU A 71 -11.45 0.56 -7.29
CA LEU A 71 -11.06 1.43 -8.41
C LEU A 71 -9.79 2.23 -8.13
N ASN A 72 -9.55 2.60 -6.88
CA ASN A 72 -8.56 3.62 -6.53
C ASN A 72 -7.41 3.13 -5.66
N ILE A 73 -7.54 1.98 -4.98
CA ILE A 73 -6.60 1.56 -3.95
C ILE A 73 -5.88 0.28 -4.36
N GLY A 74 -4.55 0.25 -4.20
CA GLY A 74 -3.73 -0.93 -4.15
C GLY A 74 -3.22 -1.13 -2.73
N PHE A 75 -3.02 -2.39 -2.31
CA PHE A 75 -2.57 -2.69 -0.96
C PHE A 75 -1.46 -3.74 -0.97
N VAL A 76 -0.32 -3.40 -0.35
CA VAL A 76 0.80 -4.29 -0.07
C VAL A 76 0.84 -4.55 1.43
N PHE A 77 0.82 -5.82 1.85
CA PHE A 77 0.78 -6.22 3.26
C PHE A 77 2.09 -6.85 3.69
N GLN A 78 2.41 -6.75 4.96
CA GLN A 78 3.55 -7.41 5.60
C GLN A 78 3.49 -8.94 5.44
N SER A 79 2.32 -9.54 5.64
CA SER A 79 2.09 -10.99 5.55
C SER A 79 1.75 -11.48 4.14
N TYR A 80 2.06 -10.69 3.12
CA TYR A 80 1.80 -10.95 1.68
C TYR A 80 0.31 -11.11 1.35
N ASN A 81 -0.48 -11.74 2.20
CA ASN A 81 -1.93 -12.02 2.06
C ASN A 81 -2.28 -12.64 0.69
N LEU A 82 -1.43 -13.56 0.21
CA LEU A 82 -1.69 -14.34 -0.99
C LEU A 82 -2.67 -15.47 -0.68
N ILE A 83 -3.51 -15.79 -1.66
CA ILE A 83 -4.40 -16.94 -1.57
C ILE A 83 -3.56 -18.19 -1.86
N PRO A 84 -3.37 -19.09 -0.87
CA PRO A 84 -2.37 -20.16 -0.99
C PRO A 84 -2.70 -21.23 -2.04
N THR A 85 -3.98 -21.37 -2.39
CA THR A 85 -4.44 -22.32 -3.40
C THR A 85 -4.27 -21.81 -4.83
N LEU A 86 -4.07 -20.50 -5.02
CA LEU A 86 -3.92 -19.85 -6.30
C LEU A 86 -2.43 -19.70 -6.67
N THR A 87 -2.14 -19.77 -7.96
CA THR A 87 -0.83 -19.46 -8.53
C THR A 87 -0.51 -17.96 -8.43
N ALA A 88 0.74 -17.55 -8.70
CA ALA A 88 1.12 -16.15 -8.77
C ALA A 88 0.27 -15.38 -9.81
N LEU A 89 0.05 -15.96 -10.99
CA LEU A 89 -0.81 -15.38 -12.03
C LEU A 89 -2.24 -15.17 -11.52
N GLU A 90 -2.82 -16.18 -10.87
CA GLU A 90 -4.20 -16.12 -10.39
C GLU A 90 -4.35 -15.12 -9.24
N ASN A 91 -3.39 -15.06 -8.31
CA ASN A 91 -3.37 -14.05 -7.24
C ASN A 91 -3.36 -12.62 -7.80
N VAL A 92 -2.56 -12.35 -8.83
CA VAL A 92 -2.48 -11.02 -9.45
C VAL A 92 -3.73 -10.74 -10.31
N SER A 93 -4.17 -11.69 -11.13
CA SER A 93 -5.31 -11.49 -12.04
C SER A 93 -6.66 -11.41 -11.33
N LEU A 94 -6.75 -11.89 -10.09
CA LEU A 94 -7.99 -11.87 -9.29
C LEU A 94 -8.56 -10.46 -9.14
N VAL A 95 -7.71 -9.46 -8.93
CA VAL A 95 -8.12 -8.04 -8.81
C VAL A 95 -8.83 -7.56 -10.07
N LEU A 96 -8.33 -7.97 -11.23
CA LEU A 96 -8.92 -7.63 -12.53
C LEU A 96 -10.23 -8.40 -12.78
N THR A 97 -10.38 -9.58 -12.17
CA THR A 97 -11.64 -10.34 -12.21
C THR A 97 -12.77 -9.55 -11.56
N PHE A 98 -12.51 -8.97 -10.39
CA PHE A 98 -13.49 -8.11 -9.70
C PHE A 98 -13.82 -6.83 -10.46
N LYS A 99 -12.91 -6.37 -11.33
CA LYS A 99 -13.14 -5.25 -12.26
C LYS A 99 -13.90 -5.66 -13.52
N GLY A 100 -14.26 -6.93 -13.69
CA GLY A 100 -14.99 -7.44 -14.86
C GLY A 100 -14.11 -7.59 -16.12
N VAL A 101 -12.78 -7.59 -15.99
CA VAL A 101 -11.88 -7.75 -17.13
C VAL A 101 -11.92 -9.20 -17.64
N PRO A 102 -12.16 -9.45 -18.96
CA PRO A 102 -12.20 -10.79 -19.52
C PRO A 102 -10.89 -11.57 -19.28
N LYS A 103 -10.99 -12.91 -19.11
CA LYS A 103 -9.86 -13.78 -18.75
C LYS A 103 -8.65 -13.58 -19.68
N SER A 104 -8.85 -13.56 -20.98
CA SER A 104 -7.79 -13.44 -21.97
C SER A 104 -7.02 -12.11 -21.87
N GLN A 105 -7.67 -11.04 -21.42
CA GLN A 105 -7.04 -9.74 -21.23
C GLN A 105 -6.36 -9.64 -19.85
N ARG A 106 -7.06 -10.05 -18.77
CA ARG A 106 -6.51 -9.96 -17.41
C ARG A 106 -5.26 -10.82 -17.24
N ASP A 107 -5.21 -12.01 -17.84
CA ASP A 107 -4.04 -12.88 -17.77
C ASP A 107 -2.82 -12.22 -18.47
N LYS A 108 -3.01 -11.60 -19.63
CA LYS A 108 -1.94 -10.83 -20.31
C LYS A 108 -1.42 -9.68 -19.46
N ILE A 109 -2.32 -8.92 -18.84
CA ILE A 109 -1.97 -7.79 -17.95
C ILE A 109 -1.20 -8.30 -16.72
N ALA A 110 -1.70 -9.35 -16.07
CA ALA A 110 -1.08 -9.95 -14.89
C ALA A 110 0.30 -10.55 -15.20
N ILE A 111 0.46 -11.23 -16.36
CA ILE A 111 1.75 -11.75 -16.82
C ILE A 111 2.76 -10.60 -17.02
N LYS A 112 2.35 -9.50 -17.68
CA LYS A 112 3.20 -8.32 -17.83
C LYS A 112 3.64 -7.77 -16.48
N MET A 113 2.70 -7.65 -15.53
CA MET A 113 2.97 -7.16 -14.18
C MET A 113 3.94 -8.06 -13.41
N LEU A 114 3.77 -9.39 -13.48
CA LEU A 114 4.69 -10.36 -12.88
C LEU A 114 6.10 -10.28 -13.49
N LYS A 115 6.21 -10.03 -14.79
CA LYS A 115 7.51 -9.77 -15.44
C LYS A 115 8.18 -8.50 -14.93
N ASN A 116 7.42 -7.42 -14.73
CA ASN A 116 7.93 -6.15 -14.20
C ASN A 116 8.53 -6.30 -12.79
N VAL A 117 7.99 -7.20 -11.97
CA VAL A 117 8.56 -7.50 -10.64
C VAL A 117 9.58 -8.66 -10.66
N GLY A 118 10.06 -9.08 -11.84
CA GLY A 118 11.09 -10.12 -11.99
C GLY A 118 10.60 -11.56 -11.79
N LEU A 119 9.29 -11.82 -11.90
CA LEU A 119 8.70 -13.15 -11.67
C LEU A 119 8.16 -13.82 -12.95
N GLY A 120 8.69 -13.45 -14.12
CA GLY A 120 8.26 -14.00 -15.39
C GLY A 120 8.38 -15.52 -15.53
N ASN A 121 9.31 -16.14 -14.80
CA ASN A 121 9.54 -17.59 -14.76
C ASN A 121 8.82 -18.30 -13.59
N ARG A 122 8.02 -17.58 -12.80
CA ARG A 122 7.31 -18.08 -11.60
C ARG A 122 5.79 -17.94 -11.70
N ILE A 123 5.27 -17.63 -12.87
CA ILE A 123 3.85 -17.32 -13.14
C ILE A 123 2.90 -18.42 -12.63
N GLY A 124 3.28 -19.69 -12.82
CA GLY A 124 2.47 -20.86 -12.45
C GLY A 124 2.72 -21.38 -11.03
N HIS A 125 3.64 -20.79 -10.25
CA HIS A 125 3.98 -21.27 -8.91
C HIS A 125 2.95 -20.79 -7.88
N LYS A 126 2.69 -21.62 -6.87
CA LYS A 126 1.89 -21.28 -5.71
C LYS A 126 2.75 -20.63 -4.63
N PRO A 127 2.16 -19.89 -3.67
CA PRO A 127 2.91 -19.27 -2.57
C PRO A 127 3.81 -20.24 -1.80
N SER A 128 3.39 -21.49 -1.59
CA SER A 128 4.18 -22.53 -0.91
C SER A 128 5.46 -22.92 -1.67
N GLU A 129 5.58 -22.60 -2.95
CA GLU A 129 6.72 -22.91 -3.81
C GLU A 129 7.63 -21.68 -4.02
N MET A 130 7.40 -20.59 -3.27
CA MET A 130 8.06 -19.29 -3.45
C MET A 130 8.74 -18.84 -2.16
N SER A 131 9.90 -18.19 -2.29
CA SER A 131 10.54 -17.52 -1.15
C SER A 131 9.71 -16.33 -0.67
N GLY A 132 9.96 -15.84 0.56
CA GLY A 132 9.27 -14.66 1.13
C GLY A 132 9.37 -13.43 0.20
N GLY A 133 10.56 -13.13 -0.31
CA GLY A 133 10.76 -12.03 -1.26
C GLY A 133 10.00 -12.23 -2.58
N GLN A 134 9.88 -13.46 -3.08
CA GLN A 134 9.07 -13.77 -4.26
C GLN A 134 7.58 -13.58 -3.97
N GLN A 135 7.09 -14.04 -2.81
CA GLN A 135 5.71 -13.83 -2.38
C GLN A 135 5.39 -12.34 -2.25
N GLN A 136 6.31 -11.55 -1.68
CA GLN A 136 6.14 -10.10 -1.57
C GLN A 136 6.08 -9.44 -2.95
N ARG A 137 6.91 -9.84 -3.90
CA ARG A 137 6.84 -9.34 -5.29
C ARG A 137 5.50 -9.70 -5.97
N VAL A 138 4.90 -10.86 -5.68
CA VAL A 138 3.53 -11.20 -6.14
C VAL A 138 2.51 -10.26 -5.49
N SER A 139 2.61 -9.98 -4.17
CA SER A 139 1.74 -9.04 -3.46
C SER A 139 1.83 -7.63 -4.07
N ILE A 140 3.05 -7.17 -4.39
CA ILE A 140 3.27 -5.90 -5.09
C ILE A 140 2.61 -5.92 -6.47
N ALA A 141 2.87 -6.93 -7.29
CA ALA A 141 2.25 -7.06 -8.61
C ALA A 141 0.71 -7.01 -8.52
N ARG A 142 0.12 -7.67 -7.52
CA ARG A 142 -1.32 -7.65 -7.25
C ARG A 142 -1.82 -6.25 -6.88
N ALA A 143 -1.06 -5.50 -6.07
CA ALA A 143 -1.44 -4.15 -5.67
C ALA A 143 -1.44 -3.17 -6.86
N PHE A 144 -0.48 -3.30 -7.78
CA PHE A 144 -0.30 -2.39 -8.91
C PHE A 144 -1.08 -2.77 -10.19
N VAL A 145 -1.47 -4.04 -10.34
CA VAL A 145 -2.06 -4.56 -11.60
C VAL A 145 -3.29 -3.82 -12.08
N SER A 146 -4.05 -3.25 -11.16
CA SER A 146 -5.29 -2.53 -11.46
C SER A 146 -5.07 -1.05 -11.79
N ASN A 147 -3.83 -0.60 -11.80
CA ASN A 147 -3.41 0.78 -11.94
C ASN A 147 -4.19 1.72 -10.98
N PRO A 148 -4.09 1.50 -9.65
CA PRO A 148 -4.78 2.31 -8.66
C PRO A 148 -4.20 3.73 -8.61
N ARG A 149 -4.94 4.69 -8.04
CA ARG A 149 -4.43 6.05 -7.81
C ARG A 149 -3.50 6.14 -6.61
N ILE A 150 -3.74 5.30 -5.60
CA ILE A 150 -3.01 5.28 -4.34
C ILE A 150 -2.61 3.84 -4.03
N VAL A 151 -1.37 3.65 -3.64
CA VAL A 151 -0.87 2.39 -3.11
C VAL A 151 -0.54 2.59 -1.64
N PHE A 152 -1.15 1.79 -0.80
CA PHE A 152 -0.81 1.66 0.62
C PHE A 152 0.10 0.46 0.81
N ALA A 153 1.12 0.59 1.64
CA ALA A 153 2.00 -0.49 2.02
C ALA A 153 2.18 -0.50 3.55
N ASP A 154 1.70 -1.57 4.18
CA ASP A 154 1.80 -1.76 5.62
C ASP A 154 2.96 -2.71 5.91
N GLU A 155 4.06 -2.17 6.45
CA GLU A 155 5.31 -2.88 6.78
C GLU A 155 5.79 -3.80 5.62
N PRO A 156 5.96 -3.28 4.39
CA PRO A 156 6.13 -4.12 3.19
C PRO A 156 7.40 -4.97 3.19
N THR A 157 8.33 -4.71 4.09
CA THR A 157 9.63 -5.40 4.22
C THR A 157 9.83 -6.09 5.56
N GLY A 158 8.84 -6.01 6.47
CA GLY A 158 9.00 -6.46 7.86
C GLY A 158 9.29 -7.96 8.05
N ASN A 159 9.11 -8.80 7.02
CA ASN A 159 9.39 -10.23 7.04
C ASN A 159 10.56 -10.63 6.10
N LEU A 160 11.38 -9.66 5.67
CA LEU A 160 12.44 -9.88 4.69
C LEU A 160 13.81 -9.54 5.29
N ASP A 161 14.86 -10.15 4.74
CA ASP A 161 16.23 -9.75 5.03
C ASP A 161 16.55 -8.37 4.41
N THR A 162 17.60 -7.71 4.91
CA THR A 162 17.96 -6.35 4.51
C THR A 162 18.14 -6.19 3.00
N LYS A 163 18.82 -7.13 2.33
CA LYS A 163 19.07 -7.07 0.90
C LYS A 163 17.75 -7.16 0.10
N THR A 164 16.94 -8.15 0.43
CA THR A 164 15.63 -8.35 -0.20
C THR A 164 14.69 -7.17 0.08
N SER A 165 14.79 -6.55 1.27
CA SER A 165 14.03 -5.35 1.64
C SER A 165 14.33 -4.18 0.71
N MET A 166 15.62 -3.91 0.44
CA MET A 166 16.02 -2.85 -0.49
C MET A 166 15.51 -3.11 -1.91
N GLU A 167 15.68 -4.34 -2.43
CA GLU A 167 15.17 -4.74 -3.75
C GLU A 167 13.64 -4.55 -3.86
N VAL A 168 12.90 -4.91 -2.81
CA VAL A 168 11.44 -4.74 -2.74
C VAL A 168 11.06 -3.27 -2.73
N MET A 169 11.77 -2.43 -1.99
CA MET A 169 11.52 -0.99 -1.95
C MET A 169 11.80 -0.31 -3.29
N GLU A 170 12.88 -0.68 -3.98
CA GLU A 170 13.18 -0.20 -5.32
C GLU A 170 12.07 -0.55 -6.31
N ILE A 171 11.52 -1.77 -6.23
CA ILE A 171 10.39 -2.19 -7.07
C ILE A 171 9.15 -1.34 -6.76
N ILE A 172 8.76 -1.19 -5.49
CA ILE A 172 7.56 -0.44 -5.09
C ILE A 172 7.67 1.03 -5.53
N THR A 173 8.79 1.68 -5.21
CA THR A 173 8.99 3.10 -5.52
C THR A 173 9.13 3.35 -7.02
N GLY A 174 9.87 2.48 -7.72
CA GLY A 174 10.02 2.53 -9.17
C GLY A 174 8.67 2.39 -9.89
N MET A 175 7.85 1.44 -9.47
CA MET A 175 6.50 1.25 -10.03
C MET A 175 5.58 2.43 -9.73
N ALA A 176 5.58 2.93 -8.49
CA ALA A 176 4.76 4.08 -8.11
C ALA A 176 5.12 5.33 -8.95
N LYS A 177 6.41 5.55 -9.22
CA LYS A 177 6.91 6.62 -10.08
C LYS A 177 6.49 6.39 -11.55
N GLU A 178 6.72 5.19 -12.10
CA GLU A 178 6.36 4.83 -13.49
C GLU A 178 4.87 5.02 -13.76
N PHE A 179 4.01 4.57 -12.83
CA PHE A 179 2.55 4.65 -12.97
C PHE A 179 1.95 5.96 -12.43
N ASN A 180 2.79 6.91 -12.00
CA ASN A 180 2.35 8.20 -11.45
C ASN A 180 1.36 8.07 -10.27
N GLN A 181 1.63 7.15 -9.35
CA GLN A 181 0.77 6.84 -8.22
C GLN A 181 1.24 7.54 -6.94
N THR A 182 0.30 7.84 -6.06
CA THR A 182 0.61 8.26 -4.68
C THR A 182 0.93 7.01 -3.86
N LEU A 183 2.05 7.04 -3.13
CA LEU A 183 2.53 5.91 -2.32
C LEU A 183 2.54 6.30 -0.85
N ILE A 184 1.87 5.51 -0.01
CA ILE A 184 1.81 5.71 1.44
C ILE A 184 2.33 4.44 2.11
N ILE A 185 3.47 4.54 2.78
CA ILE A 185 4.09 3.42 3.48
C ILE A 185 4.00 3.64 4.98
N VAL A 186 3.63 2.59 5.70
CA VAL A 186 3.78 2.48 7.14
C VAL A 186 4.99 1.60 7.41
N THR A 187 5.92 2.08 8.23
CA THR A 187 7.06 1.28 8.68
C THR A 187 7.62 1.82 10.00
N HIS A 188 8.38 0.99 10.69
CA HIS A 188 9.23 1.39 11.81
C HIS A 188 10.72 1.44 11.42
N ASP A 189 11.06 1.09 10.17
CA ASP A 189 12.43 1.06 9.66
C ASP A 189 12.82 2.45 9.09
N PRO A 190 13.82 3.14 9.70
CA PRO A 190 14.30 4.43 9.22
C PRO A 190 14.92 4.39 7.81
N GLU A 191 15.49 3.24 7.39
CA GLU A 191 16.07 3.11 6.05
C GLU A 191 14.99 3.21 4.97
N ILE A 192 13.81 2.67 5.24
CA ILE A 192 12.67 2.74 4.32
C ILE A 192 12.15 4.17 4.20
N SER A 193 12.18 4.94 5.29
CA SER A 193 11.71 6.33 5.29
C SER A 193 12.52 7.25 4.37
N LYS A 194 13.77 6.90 4.09
CA LYS A 194 14.65 7.67 3.18
C LYS A 194 14.14 7.74 1.74
N TYR A 195 13.31 6.80 1.32
CA TYR A 195 12.69 6.82 -0.01
C TYR A 195 11.54 7.84 -0.13
N ALA A 196 10.99 8.33 0.99
CA ALA A 196 9.81 9.18 0.99
C ALA A 196 10.15 10.66 0.74
N HIS A 197 9.24 11.39 0.09
CA HIS A 197 9.31 12.85 -0.03
C HIS A 197 9.05 13.53 1.31
N ARG A 198 8.13 12.97 2.12
CA ARG A 198 7.86 13.41 3.48
C ARG A 198 7.75 12.22 4.43
N ILE A 199 8.21 12.45 5.65
CA ILE A 199 8.11 11.51 6.77
C ILE A 199 7.17 12.11 7.80
N VAL A 200 6.15 11.36 8.18
CA VAL A 200 5.18 11.74 9.21
C VAL A 200 5.43 10.87 10.44
N HIS A 201 5.83 11.51 11.51
CA HIS A 201 6.05 10.85 12.80
C HIS A 201 4.75 10.81 13.60
N LEU A 202 4.27 9.59 13.88
CA LEU A 202 3.10 9.38 14.73
C LEU A 202 3.53 8.89 16.10
N ARG A 203 2.92 9.50 17.13
CA ARG A 203 3.06 9.10 18.53
C ARG A 203 1.74 9.23 19.26
N ASP A 204 1.33 8.18 19.93
CA ASP A 204 0.11 8.14 20.76
C ASP A 204 -1.13 8.73 20.05
N GLY A 205 -1.32 8.35 18.79
CA GLY A 205 -2.43 8.79 17.96
C GLY A 205 -2.35 10.23 17.42
N ASN A 206 -1.22 10.92 17.59
CA ASN A 206 -1.02 12.29 17.11
C ASN A 206 0.10 12.35 16.07
N ILE A 207 0.06 13.36 15.19
CA ILE A 207 1.23 13.73 14.38
C ILE A 207 2.14 14.59 15.24
N GLU A 208 3.34 14.09 15.55
CA GLU A 208 4.34 14.78 16.34
C GLU A 208 5.20 15.70 15.47
N LEU A 209 5.59 15.22 14.28
CA LEU A 209 6.47 15.95 13.37
C LEU A 209 6.19 15.52 11.92
N ILE A 210 6.36 16.44 11.00
CA ILE A 210 6.40 16.17 9.54
C ILE A 210 7.73 16.71 9.02
N GLU A 211 8.57 15.81 8.51
CA GLU A 211 9.84 16.13 7.89
C GLU A 211 9.72 16.05 6.36
N SER A 212 10.34 16.98 5.65
CA SER A 212 10.48 16.93 4.20
C SER A 212 11.88 16.45 3.83
N ASN A 213 11.97 15.42 3.00
CA ASN A 213 13.23 14.95 2.45
C ASN A 213 13.51 15.67 1.12
N ASN A 214 14.60 16.42 1.05
CA ASN A 214 15.05 17.12 -0.16
C ASN A 214 15.59 16.17 -1.27
N ILE A 215 15.62 14.86 -1.03
CA ILE A 215 16.17 13.85 -1.96
C ILE A 215 15.33 13.74 -3.25
N ALA A 216 14.12 14.23 -3.24
CA ALA A 216 13.20 14.08 -4.39
C ALA A 216 13.39 15.15 -5.49
N GLU A 217 14.12 16.25 -5.25
CA GLU A 217 14.35 17.29 -6.25
C GLU A 217 15.47 16.94 -7.25
N GLU A 218 16.40 16.05 -6.89
CA GLU A 218 17.50 15.64 -7.78
C GLU A 218 17.12 14.57 -8.82
N ALA A 219 15.99 13.91 -8.66
CA ALA A 219 15.53 12.86 -9.59
C ALA A 219 14.61 13.36 -10.73
N VAL A 220 14.39 14.68 -10.82
CA VAL A 220 13.51 15.33 -11.82
C VAL A 220 14.31 16.19 -12.82
N LYS A 221 15.64 16.10 -12.81
CA LYS A 221 16.47 16.74 -13.83
C LYS A 221 16.91 15.79 -14.93
#